data_756d7cd32cbbb57a865839353a90f218
#
_entry.id   756d7cd32cbbb57a865839353a90f218
#
_cell.length_a   1.000
_cell.length_b   1.000
_cell.length_c   1.000
_cell.angle_alpha   90.00
_cell.angle_beta   90.00
_cell.angle_gamma   90.00
#
_symmetry.space_group_name_H-M   'P 1'
#
loop_
_entity.id
_entity.type
_entity.pdbx_description
1 polymer ?
#
loop_
_entity_poly.entity_id
_entity_poly.type
_entity_poly.pdbx_seq_one_letter_code
_entity_poly.pdbx_strand_id
1 'polypeptide(L)'
;MDIIVSALPLLLKGLQVTLYIFLIAILLGFLIGLVVALLRLAPLKILNWIAKAYVDAIRGTPFIVQLFFIYFGINSLQVISLNSTTAGIITVAINAGAYFSEIIRAGIQSIDKGQTEAARSIGFTSAQTMRYIVLPQAFRRMLPTITNQSIISLKDTSLLSVIGIADLTQQGQIQASATFEAFKIWLAVGVIYFIIIYLLTLLANFIERRFQLR
;
A
#
# COMPACT_ATOMS: atom_id res chain seq x y z
N MET A 1 -0.12 23.22 26.81
CA MET A 1 0.88 23.33 25.72
C MET A 1 2.10 22.47 26.05
N ASP A 2 2.56 22.46 27.28
CA ASP A 2 3.78 21.75 27.69
C ASP A 2 3.79 20.24 27.43
N ILE A 3 2.63 19.56 27.62
CA ILE A 3 2.52 18.12 27.40
C ILE A 3 2.70 17.72 25.93
N ILE A 4 2.14 18.50 24.99
CA ILE A 4 2.33 18.23 23.56
C ILE A 4 3.79 18.45 23.17
N VAL A 5 4.42 19.53 23.67
CA VAL A 5 5.82 19.83 23.37
C VAL A 5 6.75 18.75 23.93
N SER A 6 6.48 18.25 25.14
CA SER A 6 7.27 17.15 25.74
C SER A 6 7.08 15.80 25.04
N ALA A 7 5.88 15.51 24.54
CA ALA A 7 5.58 14.28 23.81
C ALA A 7 6.09 14.32 22.35
N LEU A 8 6.22 15.50 21.74
CA LEU A 8 6.53 15.68 20.32
C LEU A 8 7.77 14.91 19.84
N PRO A 9 8.90 14.88 20.56
CA PRO A 9 10.08 14.13 20.13
C PRO A 9 9.82 12.63 19.99
N LEU A 10 9.01 12.05 20.89
CA LEU A 10 8.64 10.62 20.85
C LEU A 10 7.63 10.33 19.74
N LEU A 11 6.65 11.20 19.55
CA LEU A 11 5.71 11.10 18.42
C LEU A 11 6.43 11.18 17.08
N LEU A 12 7.42 12.07 16.93
CA LEU A 12 8.23 12.17 15.71
C LEU A 12 9.10 10.93 15.48
N LYS A 13 9.64 10.31 16.54
CA LYS A 13 10.32 9.00 16.42
C LYS A 13 9.34 7.92 15.93
N GLY A 14 8.14 7.88 16.49
CA GLY A 14 7.09 6.97 16.01
C GLY A 14 6.73 7.21 14.54
N LEU A 15 6.64 8.48 14.12
CA LEU A 15 6.43 8.84 12.73
C LEU A 15 7.54 8.31 11.80
N GLN A 16 8.80 8.37 12.23
CA GLN A 16 9.92 7.81 11.45
C GLN A 16 9.74 6.30 11.24
N VAL A 17 9.31 5.56 12.26
CA VAL A 17 9.02 4.12 12.16
C VAL A 17 7.85 3.87 11.20
N THR A 18 6.77 4.64 11.32
CA THR A 18 5.62 4.59 10.41
C THR A 18 6.06 4.77 8.95
N LEU A 19 6.82 5.82 8.65
CA LEU A 19 7.29 6.12 7.30
C LEU A 19 8.29 5.07 6.78
N TYR A 20 9.18 4.57 7.62
CA TYR A 20 10.14 3.51 7.28
C TYR A 20 9.40 2.24 6.83
N ILE A 21 8.45 1.76 7.64
CA ILE A 21 7.67 0.57 7.33
C ILE A 21 6.85 0.79 6.06
N PHE A 22 6.17 1.94 5.98
CA PHE A 22 5.36 2.30 4.81
C PHE A 22 6.16 2.27 3.51
N LEU A 23 7.31 2.95 3.45
CA LEU A 23 8.10 3.06 2.22
C LEU A 23 8.58 1.69 1.73
N ILE A 24 9.07 0.84 2.63
CA ILE A 24 9.52 -0.51 2.26
C ILE A 24 8.31 -1.36 1.83
N ALA A 25 7.24 -1.34 2.62
CA ALA A 25 6.09 -2.17 2.35
C ALA A 25 5.36 -1.79 1.05
N ILE A 26 5.26 -0.48 0.74
CA ILE A 26 4.59 -0.04 -0.48
C ILE A 26 5.40 -0.39 -1.73
N LEU A 27 6.74 -0.29 -1.66
CA LEU A 27 7.61 -0.72 -2.75
C LEU A 27 7.49 -2.23 -3.01
N LEU A 28 7.58 -3.04 -1.97
CA LEU A 28 7.41 -4.49 -2.07
C LEU A 28 6.00 -4.85 -2.54
N GLY A 29 4.98 -4.17 -2.01
CA GLY A 29 3.59 -4.35 -2.41
C GLY A 29 3.36 -4.02 -3.88
N PHE A 30 3.98 -2.96 -4.39
CA PHE A 30 3.91 -2.64 -5.82
C PHE A 30 4.55 -3.72 -6.69
N LEU A 31 5.71 -4.26 -6.30
CA LEU A 31 6.36 -5.37 -7.01
C LEU A 31 5.51 -6.64 -6.98
N ILE A 32 4.96 -7.02 -5.82
CA ILE A 32 4.02 -8.13 -5.69
C ILE A 32 2.80 -7.90 -6.59
N GLY A 33 2.20 -6.70 -6.52
CA GLY A 33 1.03 -6.34 -7.31
C GLY A 33 1.28 -6.43 -8.82
N LEU A 34 2.46 -6.00 -9.27
CA LEU A 34 2.86 -6.11 -10.67
C LEU A 34 2.95 -7.57 -11.12
N VAL A 35 3.66 -8.41 -10.35
CA VAL A 35 3.79 -9.84 -10.64
C VAL A 35 2.41 -10.52 -10.68
N VAL A 36 1.59 -10.28 -9.66
CA VAL A 36 0.24 -10.86 -9.59
C VAL A 36 -0.65 -10.39 -10.74
N ALA A 37 -0.58 -9.11 -11.12
CA ALA A 37 -1.32 -8.59 -12.27
C ALA A 37 -0.91 -9.27 -13.57
N LEU A 38 0.40 -9.48 -13.79
CA LEU A 38 0.92 -10.19 -14.97
C LEU A 38 0.44 -11.65 -15.00
N LEU A 39 0.43 -12.35 -13.86
CA LEU A 39 -0.11 -13.71 -13.74
C LEU A 39 -1.62 -13.74 -14.06
N ARG A 40 -2.38 -12.73 -13.65
CA ARG A 40 -3.82 -12.62 -13.95
C ARG A 40 -4.12 -12.28 -15.40
N LEU A 41 -3.18 -11.68 -16.12
CA LEU A 41 -3.30 -11.38 -17.55
C LEU A 41 -2.70 -12.49 -18.43
N ALA A 42 -2.00 -13.44 -17.83
CA ALA A 42 -1.39 -14.57 -18.56
C ALA A 42 -2.45 -15.50 -19.17
N PRO A 43 -2.17 -16.12 -20.33
CA PRO A 43 -3.09 -17.04 -21.00
C PRO A 43 -3.28 -18.36 -20.25
N LEU A 44 -2.37 -18.71 -19.32
CA LEU A 44 -2.41 -19.94 -18.55
C LEU A 44 -3.45 -19.86 -17.44
N LYS A 45 -4.54 -20.58 -17.58
CA LYS A 45 -5.70 -20.59 -16.65
C LYS A 45 -5.30 -20.87 -15.19
N ILE A 46 -4.32 -21.78 -14.97
CA ILE A 46 -3.88 -22.14 -13.62
C ILE A 46 -3.21 -20.98 -12.89
N LEU A 47 -2.36 -20.21 -13.59
CA LEU A 47 -1.69 -19.03 -13.01
C LEU A 47 -2.71 -17.94 -12.68
N ASN A 48 -3.66 -17.72 -13.59
CA ASN A 48 -4.75 -16.78 -13.36
C ASN A 48 -5.59 -17.19 -12.13
N TRP A 49 -5.92 -18.46 -11.98
CA TRP A 49 -6.69 -18.97 -10.86
C TRP A 49 -5.96 -18.79 -9.52
N ILE A 50 -4.67 -19.14 -9.45
CA ILE A 50 -3.85 -18.96 -8.23
C ILE A 50 -3.77 -17.46 -7.86
N ALA A 51 -3.45 -16.61 -8.84
CA ALA A 51 -3.34 -15.17 -8.62
C ALA A 51 -4.70 -14.56 -8.18
N LYS A 52 -5.81 -15.04 -8.75
CA LYS A 52 -7.14 -14.62 -8.34
C LYS A 52 -7.46 -15.06 -6.92
N ALA A 53 -7.17 -16.32 -6.55
CA ALA A 53 -7.40 -16.83 -5.20
C ALA A 53 -6.64 -16.01 -4.15
N TYR A 54 -5.39 -15.63 -4.43
CA TYR A 54 -4.61 -14.71 -3.56
C TYR A 54 -5.33 -13.37 -3.39
N VAL A 55 -5.72 -12.74 -4.50
CA VAL A 55 -6.37 -11.42 -4.45
C VAL A 55 -7.70 -11.48 -3.69
N ASP A 56 -8.52 -12.50 -3.97
CA ASP A 56 -9.82 -12.68 -3.34
C ASP A 56 -9.67 -12.96 -1.83
N ALA A 57 -8.68 -13.78 -1.42
CA ALA A 57 -8.40 -14.07 -0.02
C ALA A 57 -7.96 -12.82 0.75
N ILE A 58 -7.02 -12.04 0.20
CA ILE A 58 -6.49 -10.85 0.87
C ILE A 58 -7.53 -9.73 0.92
N ARG A 59 -8.26 -9.49 -0.17
CA ARG A 59 -9.31 -8.45 -0.19
C ARG A 59 -10.59 -8.85 0.52
N GLY A 60 -10.81 -10.16 0.72
CA GLY A 60 -11.96 -10.72 1.42
C GLY A 60 -11.76 -10.85 2.94
N THR A 61 -10.59 -10.54 3.47
CA THR A 61 -10.29 -10.64 4.91
C THR A 61 -9.83 -9.31 5.50
N PRO A 62 -10.16 -9.02 6.78
CA PRO A 62 -9.71 -7.78 7.44
C PRO A 62 -8.18 -7.73 7.58
N PHE A 63 -7.59 -6.54 7.38
CA PHE A 63 -6.15 -6.33 7.53
C PHE A 63 -5.60 -6.81 8.88
N ILE A 64 -6.30 -6.52 9.98
CA ILE A 64 -5.88 -6.91 11.33
C ILE A 64 -5.78 -8.44 11.50
N VAL A 65 -6.67 -9.20 10.84
CA VAL A 65 -6.64 -10.66 10.86
C VAL A 65 -5.42 -11.19 10.10
N GLN A 66 -5.09 -10.57 8.97
CA GLN A 66 -3.88 -10.89 8.20
C GLN A 66 -2.62 -10.62 9.04
N LEU A 67 -2.58 -9.48 9.75
CA LEU A 67 -1.49 -9.11 10.64
C LEU A 67 -1.28 -10.16 11.75
N PHE A 68 -2.36 -10.56 12.42
CA PHE A 68 -2.30 -11.56 13.49
C PHE A 68 -1.91 -12.94 12.96
N PHE A 69 -2.40 -13.33 11.78
CA PHE A 69 -2.03 -14.58 11.14
C PHE A 69 -0.52 -14.61 10.81
N ILE A 70 0.02 -13.52 10.24
CA ILE A 70 1.44 -13.44 9.87
C ILE A 70 2.31 -13.37 11.14
N TYR A 71 1.95 -12.55 12.11
CA TYR A 71 2.80 -12.37 13.29
C TYR A 71 2.67 -13.52 14.30
N PHE A 72 1.47 -13.84 14.74
CA PHE A 72 1.26 -14.89 15.75
C PHE A 72 1.13 -16.27 15.10
N GLY A 73 0.41 -16.39 13.98
CA GLY A 73 0.17 -17.67 13.33
C GLY A 73 1.47 -18.31 12.81
N ILE A 74 2.27 -17.57 12.04
CA ILE A 74 3.53 -18.10 11.49
C ILE A 74 4.54 -18.37 12.61
N ASN A 75 4.67 -17.46 13.59
CA ASN A 75 5.59 -17.67 14.71
C ASN A 75 5.22 -18.89 15.58
N SER A 76 3.94 -19.24 15.69
CA SER A 76 3.49 -20.41 16.44
C SER A 76 3.94 -21.75 15.81
N LEU A 77 4.24 -21.76 14.51
CA LEU A 77 4.75 -22.96 13.82
C LEU A 77 6.21 -23.27 14.15
N GLN A 78 6.94 -22.33 14.78
CA GLN A 78 8.36 -22.47 15.17
C GLN A 78 9.32 -22.78 14.01
N VAL A 79 8.88 -22.62 12.76
CA VAL A 79 9.70 -22.82 11.55
C VAL A 79 10.48 -21.56 11.21
N ILE A 80 9.87 -20.40 11.36
CA ILE A 80 10.45 -19.09 11.08
C ILE A 80 10.08 -18.15 12.23
N SER A 81 11.07 -17.45 12.79
CA SER A 81 10.83 -16.41 13.79
C SER A 81 10.80 -15.03 13.11
N LEU A 82 9.63 -14.43 13.05
CA LEU A 82 9.43 -13.08 12.53
C LEU A 82 9.35 -12.09 13.69
N ASN A 83 10.22 -11.07 13.68
CA ASN A 83 10.03 -9.93 14.57
C ASN A 83 8.82 -9.07 14.11
N SER A 84 8.29 -8.24 15.01
CA SER A 84 7.09 -7.45 14.74
C SER A 84 7.25 -6.52 13.53
N THR A 85 8.41 -5.86 13.37
CA THR A 85 8.67 -4.95 12.25
C THR A 85 8.64 -5.69 10.90
N THR A 86 9.30 -6.83 10.80
CA THR A 86 9.30 -7.67 9.58
C THR A 86 7.89 -8.18 9.28
N ALA A 87 7.17 -8.67 10.29
CA ALA A 87 5.79 -9.13 10.13
C ALA A 87 4.87 -7.98 9.65
N GLY A 88 5.04 -6.78 10.21
CA GLY A 88 4.31 -5.58 9.79
C GLY A 88 4.57 -5.22 8.32
N ILE A 89 5.86 -5.17 7.91
CA ILE A 89 6.24 -4.89 6.53
C ILE A 89 5.63 -5.92 5.57
N ILE A 90 5.75 -7.21 5.89
CA ILE A 90 5.21 -8.30 5.07
C ILE A 90 3.68 -8.18 4.95
N THR A 91 2.99 -7.92 6.05
CA THR A 91 1.52 -7.80 6.05
C THR A 91 1.05 -6.64 5.17
N VAL A 92 1.63 -5.44 5.35
CA VAL A 92 1.29 -4.27 4.54
C VAL A 92 1.64 -4.52 3.07
N ALA A 93 2.80 -5.13 2.77
CA ALA A 93 3.22 -5.43 1.40
C ALA A 93 2.28 -6.43 0.70
N ILE A 94 1.91 -7.52 1.37
CA ILE A 94 0.98 -8.53 0.83
C ILE A 94 -0.39 -7.89 0.62
N ASN A 95 -0.89 -7.13 1.58
CA ASN A 95 -2.18 -6.45 1.46
C ASN A 95 -2.18 -5.45 0.31
N ALA A 96 -1.25 -4.50 0.29
CA ALA A 96 -1.11 -3.51 -0.79
C ALA A 96 -0.91 -4.18 -2.16
N GLY A 97 -0.15 -5.28 -2.23
CA GLY A 97 0.09 -6.05 -3.44
C GLY A 97 -1.19 -6.59 -4.09
N ALA A 98 -2.13 -7.09 -3.29
CA ALA A 98 -3.42 -7.56 -3.80
C ALA A 98 -4.24 -6.41 -4.41
N TYR A 99 -4.28 -5.24 -3.76
CA TYR A 99 -4.95 -4.05 -4.31
C TYR A 99 -4.25 -3.50 -5.54
N PHE A 100 -2.92 -3.38 -5.53
CA PHE A 100 -2.17 -2.93 -6.71
C PHE A 100 -2.35 -3.84 -7.90
N SER A 101 -2.39 -5.16 -7.69
CA SER A 101 -2.61 -6.10 -8.79
C SER A 101 -3.95 -5.86 -9.49
N GLU A 102 -4.99 -5.57 -8.73
CA GLU A 102 -6.31 -5.27 -9.29
C GLU A 102 -6.34 -3.92 -10.00
N ILE A 103 -5.68 -2.91 -9.43
CA ILE A 103 -5.55 -1.58 -10.05
C ILE A 103 -4.82 -1.68 -11.38
N ILE A 104 -3.70 -2.42 -11.43
CA ILE A 104 -2.91 -2.62 -12.65
C ILE A 104 -3.74 -3.37 -13.70
N ARG A 105 -4.38 -4.48 -13.31
CA ARG A 105 -5.23 -5.26 -14.20
C ARG A 105 -6.38 -4.42 -14.78
N ALA A 106 -7.10 -3.71 -13.91
CA ALA A 106 -8.22 -2.86 -14.31
C ALA A 106 -7.77 -1.71 -15.22
N GLY A 107 -6.62 -1.10 -14.92
CA GLY A 107 -6.04 -0.05 -15.75
C GLY A 107 -5.68 -0.51 -17.16
N ILE A 108 -5.05 -1.68 -17.29
CA ILE A 108 -4.75 -2.27 -18.61
C ILE A 108 -6.05 -2.59 -19.37
N GLN A 109 -7.03 -3.20 -18.70
CA GLN A 109 -8.30 -3.57 -19.30
C GLN A 109 -9.22 -2.38 -19.63
N SER A 110 -8.97 -1.21 -19.04
CA SER A 110 -9.73 0.01 -19.32
C SER A 110 -9.40 0.65 -20.67
N ILE A 111 -8.30 0.23 -21.32
CA ILE A 111 -7.92 0.77 -22.63
C ILE A 111 -8.84 0.19 -23.69
N ASP A 112 -9.35 1.07 -24.55
CA ASP A 112 -10.26 0.71 -25.61
C ASP A 112 -9.64 -0.35 -26.54
N LYS A 113 -10.40 -1.38 -26.89
CA LYS A 113 -9.93 -2.45 -27.77
C LYS A 113 -9.58 -1.96 -29.15
N GLY A 114 -10.24 -0.91 -29.64
CA GLY A 114 -9.93 -0.27 -30.92
C GLY A 114 -8.49 0.25 -31.00
N GLN A 115 -7.89 0.66 -29.85
CA GLN A 115 -6.46 1.03 -29.81
C GLN A 115 -5.56 -0.17 -30.13
N THR A 116 -5.91 -1.34 -29.60
CA THR A 116 -5.18 -2.58 -29.87
C THR A 116 -5.38 -3.04 -31.30
N GLU A 117 -6.60 -2.98 -31.80
CA GLU A 117 -6.98 -3.37 -33.18
C GLU A 117 -6.28 -2.47 -34.19
N ALA A 118 -6.32 -1.16 -34.03
CA ALA A 118 -5.65 -0.20 -34.89
C ALA A 118 -4.14 -0.42 -34.93
N ALA A 119 -3.50 -0.64 -33.76
CA ALA A 119 -2.06 -0.92 -33.71
C ALA A 119 -1.70 -2.22 -34.44
N ARG A 120 -2.54 -3.26 -34.29
CA ARG A 120 -2.36 -4.53 -35.00
C ARG A 120 -2.53 -4.38 -36.52
N SER A 121 -3.46 -3.55 -36.99
CA SER A 121 -3.72 -3.31 -38.40
C SER A 121 -2.55 -2.64 -39.12
N ILE A 122 -1.74 -1.83 -38.43
CA ILE A 122 -0.52 -1.22 -38.96
C ILE A 122 0.75 -2.08 -38.72
N GLY A 123 0.59 -3.36 -38.32
CA GLY A 123 1.66 -4.34 -38.25
C GLY A 123 2.38 -4.45 -36.89
N PHE A 124 1.89 -3.81 -35.84
CA PHE A 124 2.48 -3.99 -34.51
C PHE A 124 2.25 -5.41 -34.00
N THR A 125 3.31 -6.01 -33.42
CA THR A 125 3.16 -7.25 -32.64
C THR A 125 2.38 -7.00 -31.35
N SER A 126 1.86 -8.05 -30.71
CA SER A 126 1.14 -7.91 -29.44
C SER A 126 2.02 -7.28 -28.35
N ALA A 127 3.31 -7.61 -28.30
CA ALA A 127 4.26 -7.02 -27.36
C ALA A 127 4.51 -5.52 -27.64
N GLN A 128 4.63 -5.14 -28.92
CA GLN A 128 4.76 -3.74 -29.31
C GLN A 128 3.50 -2.95 -28.99
N THR A 129 2.33 -3.49 -29.31
CA THR A 129 1.04 -2.89 -28.98
C THR A 129 0.92 -2.66 -27.45
N MET A 130 1.24 -3.69 -26.65
CA MET A 130 1.23 -3.55 -25.20
C MET A 130 2.18 -2.46 -24.72
N ARG A 131 3.44 -2.49 -25.18
CA ARG A 131 4.49 -1.59 -24.70
C ARG A 131 4.30 -0.13 -25.15
N TYR A 132 3.90 0.10 -26.39
CA TYR A 132 3.89 1.45 -26.97
C TYR A 132 2.52 2.12 -26.97
N ILE A 133 1.43 1.34 -26.93
CA ILE A 133 0.08 1.87 -27.01
C ILE A 133 -0.67 1.70 -25.69
N VAL A 134 -0.75 0.46 -25.18
CA VAL A 134 -1.61 0.14 -24.01
C VAL A 134 -0.97 0.61 -22.70
N LEU A 135 0.27 0.20 -22.39
CA LEU A 135 0.90 0.49 -21.10
C LEU A 135 1.04 2.00 -20.80
N PRO A 136 1.45 2.88 -21.74
CA PRO A 136 1.54 4.30 -21.45
C PRO A 136 0.19 4.93 -21.09
N GLN A 137 -0.87 4.52 -21.77
CA GLN A 137 -2.23 4.99 -21.49
C GLN A 137 -2.75 4.41 -20.17
N ALA A 138 -2.57 3.10 -19.96
CA ALA A 138 -2.98 2.41 -18.72
C ALA A 138 -2.28 3.02 -17.50
N PHE A 139 -0.97 3.30 -17.59
CA PHE A 139 -0.22 3.90 -16.49
C PHE A 139 -0.81 5.24 -16.06
N ARG A 140 -1.15 6.12 -17.00
CA ARG A 140 -1.78 7.41 -16.71
C ARG A 140 -3.13 7.25 -16.01
N ARG A 141 -3.93 6.24 -16.41
CA ARG A 141 -5.24 5.96 -15.80
C ARG A 141 -5.12 5.33 -14.42
N MET A 142 -4.09 4.51 -14.18
CA MET A 142 -3.85 3.84 -12.90
C MET A 142 -3.29 4.77 -11.82
N LEU A 143 -2.51 5.78 -12.22
CA LEU A 143 -1.71 6.60 -11.32
C LEU A 143 -2.53 7.18 -10.15
N PRO A 144 -3.71 7.81 -10.35
CA PRO A 144 -4.52 8.33 -9.26
C PRO A 144 -4.96 7.25 -8.27
N THR A 145 -5.29 6.07 -8.78
CA THR A 145 -5.75 4.96 -7.93
C THR A 145 -4.59 4.33 -7.16
N ILE A 146 -3.38 4.24 -7.77
CA ILE A 146 -2.16 3.77 -7.09
C ILE A 146 -1.79 4.73 -5.95
N THR A 147 -1.80 6.04 -6.19
CA THR A 147 -1.48 7.04 -5.17
C THR A 147 -2.49 7.02 -4.02
N ASN A 148 -3.78 6.93 -4.33
CA ASN A 148 -4.82 6.79 -3.30
C ASN A 148 -4.66 5.50 -2.47
N GLN A 149 -4.40 4.36 -3.12
CA GLN A 149 -4.15 3.11 -2.41
C GLN A 149 -2.90 3.20 -1.51
N SER A 150 -1.85 3.88 -1.94
CA SER A 150 -0.66 4.11 -1.11
C SER A 150 -1.00 4.91 0.15
N ILE A 151 -1.85 5.94 0.04
CA ILE A 151 -2.33 6.71 1.20
C ILE A 151 -3.16 5.85 2.15
N ILE A 152 -4.03 4.97 1.62
CA ILE A 152 -4.78 4.01 2.44
C ILE A 152 -3.82 3.10 3.19
N SER A 153 -2.83 2.52 2.51
CA SER A 153 -1.82 1.65 3.13
C SER A 153 -1.01 2.37 4.21
N LEU A 154 -0.72 3.68 4.06
CA LEU A 154 -0.10 4.48 5.13
C LEU A 154 -0.98 4.54 6.39
N LYS A 155 -2.29 4.73 6.23
CA LYS A 155 -3.22 4.75 7.37
C LYS A 155 -3.29 3.39 8.05
N ASP A 156 -3.27 2.30 7.27
CA ASP A 156 -3.31 0.93 7.77
C ASP A 156 -2.08 0.58 8.61
N THR A 157 -0.93 1.27 8.42
CA THR A 157 0.24 1.07 9.30
C THR A 157 -0.05 1.40 10.75
N SER A 158 -1.03 2.24 11.06
CA SER A 158 -1.45 2.55 12.44
C SER A 158 -1.95 1.31 13.20
N LEU A 159 -2.45 0.30 12.49
CA LEU A 159 -2.89 -0.97 13.07
C LEU A 159 -1.72 -1.85 13.52
N LEU A 160 -0.49 -1.55 13.08
CA LEU A 160 0.70 -2.31 13.47
C LEU A 160 1.06 -2.10 14.95
N SER A 161 0.55 -1.04 15.57
CA SER A 161 0.70 -0.76 17.00
C SER A 161 0.22 -1.93 17.89
N VAL A 162 -0.78 -2.70 17.44
CA VAL A 162 -1.35 -3.82 18.22
C VAL A 162 -0.38 -4.99 18.40
N ILE A 163 0.67 -5.10 17.58
CA ILE A 163 1.74 -6.10 17.74
C ILE A 163 3.03 -5.49 18.34
N GLY A 164 2.91 -4.31 18.97
CA GLY A 164 3.99 -3.66 19.70
C GLY A 164 5.02 -2.94 18.83
N ILE A 165 4.71 -2.61 17.57
CA ILE A 165 5.57 -1.75 16.76
C ILE A 165 5.46 -0.32 17.29
N ALA A 166 6.62 0.29 17.60
CA ALA A 166 6.71 1.64 18.16
C ALA A 166 6.48 2.73 17.07
N ASP A 167 5.40 2.60 16.31
CA ASP A 167 4.93 3.54 15.31
C ASP A 167 4.32 4.81 15.94
N LEU A 168 3.84 5.74 15.14
CA LEU A 168 3.22 6.98 15.62
C LEU A 168 2.02 6.70 16.55
N THR A 169 1.19 5.72 16.21
CA THR A 169 0.00 5.36 17.00
C THR A 169 0.39 4.76 18.35
N GLN A 170 1.35 3.83 18.37
CA GLN A 170 1.86 3.24 19.62
C GLN A 170 2.51 4.29 20.52
N GLN A 171 3.30 5.20 19.96
CA GLN A 171 3.86 6.31 20.74
C GLN A 171 2.76 7.20 21.33
N GLY A 172 1.72 7.48 20.54
CA GLY A 172 0.54 8.19 21.03
C GLY A 172 -0.12 7.48 22.21
N GLN A 173 -0.31 6.17 22.11
CA GLN A 173 -0.91 5.37 23.17
C GLN A 173 -0.06 5.38 24.46
N ILE A 174 1.26 5.22 24.34
CA ILE A 174 2.19 5.27 25.47
C ILE A 174 2.14 6.65 26.15
N GLN A 175 2.18 7.74 25.37
CA GLN A 175 2.15 9.10 25.93
C GLN A 175 0.78 9.43 26.55
N ALA A 176 -0.32 9.01 25.95
CA ALA A 176 -1.66 9.20 26.50
C ALA A 176 -1.83 8.47 27.85
N SER A 177 -1.30 7.25 27.94
CA SER A 177 -1.33 6.48 29.20
C SER A 177 -0.42 7.06 30.28
N ALA A 178 0.76 7.57 29.92
CA ALA A 178 1.72 8.14 30.87
C ALA A 178 1.29 9.51 31.41
N THR A 179 0.62 10.31 30.60
CA THR A 179 0.24 11.69 30.97
C THR A 179 -1.19 11.82 31.46
N PHE A 180 -2.04 10.79 31.23
CA PHE A 180 -3.51 10.82 31.44
C PHE A 180 -4.23 11.94 30.67
N GLU A 181 -3.57 12.54 29.67
CA GLU A 181 -4.08 13.63 28.82
C GLU A 181 -4.43 13.11 27.41
N ALA A 182 -5.27 12.06 27.35
CA ALA A 182 -5.60 11.38 26.11
C ALA A 182 -6.07 12.32 24.99
N PHE A 183 -6.94 13.30 25.30
CA PHE A 183 -7.45 14.22 24.28
C PHE A 183 -6.32 15.01 23.59
N LYS A 184 -5.39 15.58 24.36
CA LYS A 184 -4.31 16.39 23.82
C LYS A 184 -3.34 15.55 22.98
N ILE A 185 -3.00 14.35 23.46
CA ILE A 185 -2.08 13.45 22.74
C ILE A 185 -2.72 12.92 21.45
N TRP A 186 -3.97 12.44 21.50
CA TRP A 186 -4.63 11.97 20.27
C TRP A 186 -4.90 13.08 19.26
N LEU A 187 -5.16 14.30 19.72
CA LEU A 187 -5.23 15.46 18.84
C LEU A 187 -3.88 15.70 18.13
N ALA A 188 -2.76 15.65 18.87
CA ALA A 188 -1.43 15.81 18.29
C ALA A 188 -1.11 14.70 17.28
N VAL A 189 -1.40 13.43 17.60
CA VAL A 189 -1.24 12.28 16.70
C VAL A 189 -2.07 12.48 15.43
N GLY A 190 -3.34 12.87 15.58
CA GLY A 190 -4.25 13.13 14.46
C GLY A 190 -3.73 14.25 13.55
N VAL A 191 -3.22 15.35 14.12
CA VAL A 191 -2.62 16.46 13.37
C VAL A 191 -1.37 16.01 12.61
N ILE A 192 -0.50 15.21 13.22
CA ILE A 192 0.70 14.67 12.55
C ILE A 192 0.31 13.79 11.37
N TYR A 193 -0.63 12.85 11.55
CA TYR A 193 -1.14 12.04 10.44
C TYR A 193 -1.77 12.91 9.34
N PHE A 194 -2.58 13.88 9.71
CA PHE A 194 -3.21 14.79 8.75
C PHE A 194 -2.16 15.54 7.90
N ILE A 195 -1.13 16.09 8.53
CA ILE A 195 -0.06 16.81 7.82
C ILE A 195 0.65 15.88 6.82
N ILE A 196 1.06 14.68 7.24
CA ILE A 196 1.78 13.74 6.36
C ILE A 196 0.88 13.28 5.21
N ILE A 197 -0.36 12.92 5.49
CA ILE A 197 -1.31 12.48 4.46
C ILE A 197 -1.60 13.63 3.48
N TYR A 198 -1.75 14.84 3.98
CA TYR A 198 -1.95 16.02 3.15
C TYR A 198 -0.76 16.31 2.23
N LEU A 199 0.47 16.24 2.76
CA LEU A 199 1.69 16.39 1.97
C LEU A 199 1.81 15.30 0.89
N LEU A 200 1.52 14.05 1.22
CA LEU A 200 1.48 12.96 0.23
C LEU A 200 0.40 13.18 -0.83
N THR A 201 -0.76 13.69 -0.44
CA THR A 201 -1.85 14.01 -1.39
C THR A 201 -1.43 15.15 -2.33
N LEU A 202 -0.76 16.18 -1.83
CA LEU A 202 -0.23 17.26 -2.68
C LEU A 202 0.81 16.74 -3.66
N LEU A 203 1.73 15.88 -3.20
CA LEU A 203 2.73 15.23 -4.07
C LEU A 203 2.07 14.36 -5.13
N ALA A 204 1.07 13.56 -4.75
CA ALA A 204 0.28 12.74 -5.66
C ALA A 204 -0.37 13.60 -6.76
N ASN A 205 -1.09 14.64 -6.37
CA ASN A 205 -1.75 15.55 -7.30
C ASN A 205 -0.75 16.25 -8.25
N PHE A 206 0.43 16.61 -7.74
CA PHE A 206 1.49 17.20 -8.57
C PHE A 206 1.99 16.21 -9.64
N ILE A 207 2.25 14.96 -9.24
CA ILE A 207 2.67 13.89 -10.15
C ILE A 207 1.57 13.63 -11.20
N GLU A 208 0.33 13.46 -10.77
CA GLU A 208 -0.81 13.21 -11.66
C GLU A 208 -0.98 14.29 -12.73
N ARG A 209 -0.96 15.56 -12.33
CA ARG A 209 -1.05 16.69 -13.28
C ARG A 209 0.06 16.65 -14.33
N ARG A 210 1.28 16.31 -13.92
CA ARG A 210 2.42 16.25 -14.84
C ARG A 210 2.29 15.12 -15.87
N PHE A 211 1.64 14.00 -15.51
CA PHE A 211 1.40 12.89 -16.43
C PHE A 211 0.11 13.02 -17.25
N GLN A 212 -0.86 13.81 -16.82
CA GLN A 212 -2.09 14.07 -17.57
C GLN A 212 -1.91 15.13 -18.68
N LEU A 213 -1.00 16.07 -18.51
CA LEU A 213 -0.75 17.18 -19.45
C LEU A 213 0.10 16.80 -20.69
N ARG A 214 0.45 15.54 -20.84
CA ARG A 214 1.16 14.99 -22.01
C ARG A 214 0.38 13.83 -22.64
#